data_4332d53f8a6f72e50aa5eace96f5f27e
#
_entry.id   4332d53f8a6f72e50aa5eace96f5f27e
#
_cell.length_a   1.000
_cell.length_b   1.000
_cell.length_c   1.000
_cell.angle_alpha   90.00
_cell.angle_beta   90.00
_cell.angle_gamma   90.00
#
_symmetry.space_group_name_H-M   'P 1'
#
loop_
_entity.id
_entity.type
_entity.pdbx_description
1 polymer ?
#
loop_
_entity_poly.entity_id
_entity_poly.type
_entity_poly.pdbx_seq_one_letter_code
_entity_poly.pdbx_strand_id
1 'polypeptide(L)'
;MSMCKLHSEFYRQQAKLDALLTRRCHTITEGKNGEGATYIKTARGWLHIAHGVRNTAKGLRYVIYLFVTDLKEPWKVIAEPAGFLIAPRGWERVSDVSNVVFTNGAIADDDGKVYIYYAASDTRLHVASTTVGQLLDFAFKKNADPLRSRDCVAQRVALIEKNQAYLNQQDR
;
A
#
# COMPACT_ATOMS: atom_id res chain seq x y z
N MET A 1 -11.90 -39.25 4.12
CA MET A 1 -11.56 -37.81 4.19
C MET A 1 -12.83 -37.03 3.92
N SER A 2 -13.34 -36.26 4.90
CA SER A 2 -14.67 -35.64 4.81
C SER A 2 -14.70 -34.53 3.77
N MET A 3 -15.75 -34.48 2.95
CA MET A 3 -15.99 -33.42 1.93
C MET A 3 -15.84 -32.00 2.50
N CYS A 4 -16.12 -31.81 3.79
CA CYS A 4 -15.96 -30.51 4.49
C CYS A 4 -14.50 -30.09 4.63
N LYS A 5 -13.54 -31.01 4.80
CA LYS A 5 -12.11 -30.70 4.86
C LYS A 5 -11.53 -30.33 3.49
N LEU A 6 -11.95 -31.01 2.43
CA LEU A 6 -11.56 -30.69 1.06
C LEU A 6 -12.05 -29.29 0.65
N HIS A 7 -13.28 -28.94 1.02
CA HIS A 7 -13.86 -27.63 0.73
C HIS A 7 -13.09 -26.50 1.43
N SER A 8 -12.79 -26.67 2.73
CA SER A 8 -12.05 -25.67 3.50
C SER A 8 -10.60 -25.48 3.00
N GLU A 9 -9.98 -26.54 2.50
CA GLU A 9 -8.60 -26.49 1.97
C GLU A 9 -8.54 -25.80 0.60
N PHE A 10 -9.53 -26.07 -0.25
CA PHE A 10 -9.67 -25.37 -1.53
C PHE A 10 -9.84 -23.85 -1.34
N TYR A 11 -10.72 -23.41 -0.45
CA TYR A 11 -10.91 -21.99 -0.17
C TYR A 11 -9.66 -21.35 0.45
N ARG A 12 -8.90 -22.07 1.29
CA ARG A 12 -7.62 -21.56 1.81
C ARG A 12 -6.56 -21.40 0.72
N GLN A 13 -6.52 -22.32 -0.25
CA GLN A 13 -5.58 -22.23 -1.37
C GLN A 13 -5.98 -21.10 -2.30
N GLN A 14 -7.27 -20.94 -2.59
CA GLN A 14 -7.77 -19.83 -3.40
C GLN A 14 -7.48 -18.47 -2.73
N ALA A 15 -7.75 -18.32 -1.44
CA ALA A 15 -7.45 -17.10 -0.71
C ALA A 15 -5.94 -16.79 -0.67
N LYS A 16 -5.06 -17.80 -0.59
CA LYS A 16 -3.61 -17.63 -0.70
C LYS A 16 -3.20 -17.19 -2.09
N LEU A 17 -3.79 -17.74 -3.13
CA LEU A 17 -3.52 -17.36 -4.51
C LEU A 17 -3.98 -15.92 -4.77
N ASP A 18 -5.18 -15.56 -4.32
CA ASP A 18 -5.72 -14.21 -4.45
C ASP A 18 -4.86 -13.18 -3.70
N ALA A 19 -4.40 -13.51 -2.48
CA ALA A 19 -3.46 -12.69 -1.73
C ALA A 19 -2.10 -12.57 -2.44
N LEU A 20 -1.61 -13.62 -3.10
CA LEU A 20 -0.38 -13.57 -3.88
C LEU A 20 -0.56 -12.71 -5.13
N LEU A 21 -1.69 -12.84 -5.83
CA LEU A 21 -2.02 -12.05 -7.03
C LEU A 21 -2.24 -10.55 -6.74
N THR A 22 -2.61 -10.22 -5.49
CA THR A 22 -2.75 -8.82 -5.04
C THR A 22 -1.50 -8.26 -4.39
N ARG A 23 -0.47 -9.09 -4.15
CA ARG A 23 0.80 -8.65 -3.57
C ARG A 23 1.49 -7.65 -4.50
N ARG A 24 2.00 -6.56 -3.93
CA ARG A 24 2.69 -5.50 -4.65
C ARG A 24 4.19 -5.68 -4.58
N CYS A 25 4.84 -5.62 -5.73
CA CYS A 25 6.29 -5.68 -5.86
C CYS A 25 6.82 -4.30 -6.27
N HIS A 26 7.95 -3.90 -5.69
CA HIS A 26 8.62 -2.63 -6.01
C HIS A 26 7.80 -1.36 -5.73
N THR A 27 6.68 -1.49 -5.03
CA THR A 27 5.84 -0.37 -4.58
C THR A 27 6.25 0.09 -3.18
N ILE A 28 5.71 1.21 -2.74
CA ILE A 28 5.95 1.73 -1.38
C ILE A 28 5.41 0.81 -0.27
N THR A 29 4.58 -0.15 -0.60
CA THR A 29 3.94 -1.10 0.33
C THR A 29 4.45 -2.53 0.17
N GLU A 30 5.54 -2.75 -0.57
CA GLU A 30 6.02 -4.11 -0.87
C GLU A 30 6.49 -4.91 0.35
N GLY A 31 7.07 -4.24 1.33
CA GLY A 31 7.57 -4.88 2.55
C GLY A 31 6.48 -5.10 3.57
N LYS A 32 5.80 -4.04 3.91
CA LYS A 32 4.64 -4.01 4.81
C LYS A 32 3.91 -2.68 4.70
N ASN A 33 2.72 -2.64 5.21
CA ASN A 33 1.95 -1.41 5.39
C ASN A 33 1.22 -1.46 6.73
N GLY A 34 0.84 -0.29 7.22
CA GLY A 34 0.04 -0.15 8.43
C GLY A 34 -0.81 1.09 8.35
N GLU A 35 -1.98 1.02 8.93
CA GLU A 35 -2.83 2.17 9.16
C GLU A 35 -2.34 2.87 10.43
N GLY A 36 -2.11 4.17 10.35
CA GLY A 36 -1.61 4.94 11.48
C GLY A 36 -2.62 5.95 12.01
N ALA A 37 -3.57 6.36 11.16
CA ALA A 37 -4.61 7.32 11.52
C ALA A 37 -5.99 6.69 11.41
N THR A 38 -6.92 7.15 12.23
CA THR A 38 -8.34 6.85 12.05
C THR A 38 -8.79 7.37 10.68
N TYR A 39 -9.54 6.56 9.94
CA TYR A 39 -10.07 6.93 8.63
C TYR A 39 -11.08 8.08 8.73
N ILE A 40 -11.10 8.93 7.69
CA ILE A 40 -11.96 10.10 7.60
C ILE A 40 -13.12 9.78 6.66
N LYS A 41 -14.36 9.91 7.17
CA LYS A 41 -15.55 9.77 6.33
C LYS A 41 -15.68 10.96 5.40
N THR A 42 -15.84 10.69 4.11
CA THR A 42 -16.04 11.72 3.08
C THR A 42 -17.27 11.39 2.22
N ALA A 43 -17.71 12.32 1.41
CA ALA A 43 -18.80 12.05 0.45
C ALA A 43 -18.42 11.02 -0.63
N ARG A 44 -17.13 10.75 -0.85
CA ARG A 44 -16.61 9.89 -1.91
C ARG A 44 -16.08 8.54 -1.41
N GLY A 45 -16.05 8.29 -0.12
CA GLY A 45 -15.52 7.08 0.48
C GLY A 45 -14.87 7.33 1.83
N TRP A 46 -14.33 6.29 2.42
CA TRP A 46 -13.50 6.35 3.62
C TRP A 46 -12.07 6.64 3.19
N LEU A 47 -11.55 7.79 3.60
CA LEU A 47 -10.17 8.21 3.32
C LEU A 47 -9.25 7.65 4.41
N HIS A 48 -8.27 6.88 4.00
CA HIS A 48 -7.25 6.27 4.86
C HIS A 48 -5.91 6.96 4.65
N ILE A 49 -5.22 7.29 5.74
CA ILE A 49 -3.86 7.83 5.75
C ILE A 49 -2.99 6.81 6.46
N ALA A 50 -2.17 6.12 5.70
CA ALA A 50 -1.42 4.95 6.12
C ALA A 50 0.08 5.14 5.88
N HIS A 51 0.90 4.24 6.41
CA HIS A 51 2.32 4.19 6.10
C HIS A 51 2.66 2.92 5.32
N GLY A 52 3.49 3.08 4.32
CA GLY A 52 4.02 2.00 3.51
C GLY A 52 5.51 1.82 3.73
N VAL A 53 5.98 0.58 3.66
CA VAL A 53 7.37 0.21 3.89
C VAL A 53 7.93 -0.52 2.70
N ARG A 54 9.09 -0.09 2.28
CA ARG A 54 9.85 -0.67 1.19
C ARG A 54 11.29 -0.97 1.62
N ASN A 55 11.83 -2.08 1.15
CA ASN A 55 13.26 -2.37 1.25
C ASN A 55 14.04 -1.52 0.24
N THR A 56 15.14 -0.94 0.71
CA THR A 56 16.10 -0.22 -0.13
C THR A 56 17.52 -0.71 0.18
N ALA A 57 18.48 -0.39 -0.68
CA ALA A 57 19.89 -0.72 -0.44
C ALA A 57 20.46 -0.13 0.87
N LYS A 58 19.80 0.86 1.44
CA LYS A 58 20.17 1.51 2.71
C LYS A 58 19.24 1.13 3.88
N GLY A 59 18.54 0.01 3.78
CA GLY A 59 17.59 -0.44 4.78
C GLY A 59 16.13 -0.10 4.44
N LEU A 60 15.27 -0.14 5.44
CA LEU A 60 13.84 0.11 5.27
C LEU A 60 13.58 1.62 5.01
N ARG A 61 12.65 1.89 4.13
CA ARG A 61 12.10 3.22 3.91
C ARG A 61 10.61 3.22 4.22
N TYR A 62 10.20 4.09 5.13
CA TYR A 62 8.80 4.32 5.48
C TYR A 62 8.33 5.63 4.86
N VAL A 63 7.16 5.61 4.27
CA VAL A 63 6.49 6.78 3.70
C VAL A 63 5.01 6.77 4.07
N ILE A 64 4.40 7.94 4.09
CA ILE A 64 2.96 8.07 4.30
C ILE A 64 2.29 8.13 2.95
N TYR A 65 1.25 7.35 2.77
CA TYR A 65 0.42 7.31 1.56
C TYR A 65 -1.06 7.35 1.94
N LEU A 66 -1.92 7.45 0.96
CA LEU A 66 -3.37 7.40 1.17
C LEU A 66 -4.05 6.48 0.16
N PHE A 67 -5.21 6.00 0.54
CA PHE A 67 -6.15 5.29 -0.32
C PHE A 67 -7.58 5.58 0.13
N VAL A 68 -8.55 5.26 -0.71
CA VAL A 68 -9.97 5.45 -0.41
C VAL A 68 -10.71 4.14 -0.59
N THR A 69 -11.55 3.79 0.38
CA THR A 69 -12.43 2.62 0.30
C THR A 69 -13.89 3.04 0.13
N ASP A 70 -14.70 2.12 -0.37
CA ASP A 70 -16.12 2.35 -0.60
C ASP A 70 -16.88 2.57 0.72
N LEU A 71 -17.91 3.42 0.71
CA LEU A 71 -18.71 3.73 1.91
C LEU A 71 -19.55 2.56 2.40
N LYS A 72 -20.05 1.74 1.46
CA LYS A 72 -20.95 0.60 1.77
C LYS A 72 -20.17 -0.71 1.88
N GLU A 73 -19.10 -0.82 1.09
CA GLU A 73 -18.20 -1.97 1.03
C GLU A 73 -16.79 -1.56 1.46
N PRO A 74 -16.53 -1.28 2.76
CA PRO A 74 -15.28 -0.68 3.24
C PRO A 74 -14.04 -1.56 3.02
N TRP A 75 -14.20 -2.82 2.64
CA TRP A 75 -13.12 -3.71 2.20
C TRP A 75 -12.68 -3.46 0.74
N LYS A 76 -13.43 -2.68 -0.03
CA LYS A 76 -13.17 -2.41 -1.45
C LYS A 76 -12.43 -1.10 -1.62
N VAL A 77 -11.19 -1.17 -2.07
CA VAL A 77 -10.39 0.00 -2.44
C VAL A 77 -10.92 0.56 -3.77
N ILE A 78 -11.33 1.82 -3.77
CA ILE A 78 -11.88 2.53 -4.95
C ILE A 78 -10.92 3.55 -5.53
N ALA A 79 -9.93 4.02 -4.75
CA ALA A 79 -8.85 4.87 -5.24
C ALA A 79 -7.57 4.60 -4.46
N GLU A 80 -6.47 4.46 -5.19
CA GLU A 80 -5.14 4.27 -4.64
C GLU A 80 -4.12 4.87 -5.61
N PRO A 81 -3.70 6.12 -5.36
CA PRO A 81 -2.75 6.83 -6.21
C PRO A 81 -1.34 6.24 -6.07
N ALA A 82 -0.55 6.30 -7.14
CA ALA A 82 0.85 5.93 -7.10
C ALA A 82 1.68 6.85 -6.20
N GLY A 83 2.74 6.30 -5.60
CA GLY A 83 3.71 7.05 -4.82
C GLY A 83 3.25 7.32 -3.39
N PHE A 84 3.76 8.38 -2.82
CA PHE A 84 3.55 8.74 -1.42
C PHE A 84 3.02 10.17 -1.27
N LEU A 85 2.39 10.43 -0.13
CA LEU A 85 1.95 11.77 0.27
C LEU A 85 3.09 12.51 0.99
N ILE A 86 3.72 11.85 1.98
CA ILE A 86 4.83 12.37 2.76
C ILE A 86 5.96 11.33 2.79
N ALA A 87 7.19 11.78 2.57
CA ALA A 87 8.40 10.97 2.69
C ALA A 87 9.46 11.74 3.48
N PRO A 88 10.37 11.04 4.16
CA PRO A 88 11.42 11.70 4.94
C PRO A 88 12.29 12.60 4.06
N ARG A 89 12.52 13.84 4.50
CA ARG A 89 13.32 14.85 3.81
C ARG A 89 14.40 15.41 4.71
N GLY A 90 15.53 15.77 4.12
CA GLY A 90 16.64 16.42 4.83
C GLY A 90 17.02 15.65 6.10
N TRP A 91 16.97 16.31 7.23
CA TRP A 91 17.32 15.80 8.54
C TRP A 91 16.31 14.80 9.15
N GLU A 92 15.06 14.70 8.62
CA GLU A 92 14.13 13.62 8.94
C GLU A 92 14.63 12.24 8.48
N ARG A 93 15.67 12.20 7.66
CA ARG A 93 16.24 10.95 7.12
C ARG A 93 17.31 10.35 8.00
N VAL A 94 17.72 11.04 9.05
CA VAL A 94 18.86 10.65 9.91
C VAL A 94 18.47 10.83 11.37
N SER A 95 18.45 9.78 12.12
CA SER A 95 18.36 9.72 13.58
C SER A 95 18.35 8.26 14.03
N ASP A 96 17.69 7.91 15.16
CA ASP A 96 17.63 6.56 15.72
C ASP A 96 17.18 5.51 14.70
N VAL A 97 16.11 5.83 13.95
CA VAL A 97 15.67 5.02 12.81
C VAL A 97 15.67 5.87 11.55
N SER A 98 16.70 5.66 10.74
CA SER A 98 16.89 6.46 9.52
C SER A 98 15.83 6.17 8.46
N ASN A 99 15.48 7.21 7.68
CA ASN A 99 14.64 7.12 6.50
C ASN A 99 13.18 6.69 6.78
N VAL A 100 12.63 7.13 7.92
CA VAL A 100 11.31 6.77 8.41
C VAL A 100 10.44 8.00 8.63
N VAL A 101 9.23 8.00 8.07
CA VAL A 101 8.07 8.79 8.54
C VAL A 101 6.87 7.86 8.64
N PHE A 102 6.08 7.98 9.69
CA PHE A 102 4.85 7.22 9.84
C PHE A 102 3.77 8.05 10.54
N THR A 103 2.51 7.75 10.18
CA THR A 103 1.35 8.48 10.70
C THR A 103 1.03 8.04 12.11
N ASN A 104 0.84 9.01 13.00
CA ASN A 104 0.38 8.79 14.37
C ASN A 104 -1.12 9.05 14.50
N GLY A 105 -1.66 9.94 13.66
CA GLY A 105 -3.07 10.29 13.68
C GLY A 105 -3.40 11.32 12.61
N ALA A 106 -4.69 11.49 12.35
CA ALA A 106 -5.20 12.58 11.53
C ALA A 106 -6.53 13.07 12.09
N ILE A 107 -6.73 14.39 12.06
CA ILE A 107 -7.95 15.04 12.49
C ILE A 107 -8.47 15.87 11.33
N ALA A 108 -9.74 15.67 10.99
CA ALA A 108 -10.44 16.53 10.04
C ALA A 108 -11.40 17.45 10.80
N ASP A 109 -11.26 18.73 10.56
CA ASP A 109 -12.14 19.75 11.14
C ASP A 109 -13.41 19.94 10.29
N ASP A 110 -14.41 20.56 10.85
CA ASP A 110 -15.70 20.85 10.21
C ASP A 110 -15.57 21.77 8.99
N ASP A 111 -14.51 22.60 8.92
CA ASP A 111 -14.18 23.45 7.77
C ASP A 111 -13.47 22.68 6.63
N GLY A 112 -13.27 21.37 6.80
CA GLY A 112 -12.63 20.49 5.84
C GLY A 112 -11.09 20.51 5.87
N LYS A 113 -10.48 21.22 6.82
CA LYS A 113 -9.03 21.09 7.05
C LYS A 113 -8.69 19.75 7.68
N VAL A 114 -7.53 19.22 7.29
CA VAL A 114 -6.99 17.97 7.84
C VAL A 114 -5.58 18.22 8.37
N TYR A 115 -5.37 17.83 9.63
CA TYR A 115 -4.07 17.83 10.29
C TYR A 115 -3.57 16.40 10.41
N ILE A 116 -2.42 16.13 9.80
CA ILE A 116 -1.77 14.81 9.78
C ILE A 116 -0.59 14.89 10.74
N TYR A 117 -0.69 14.19 11.87
CA TYR A 117 0.38 14.07 12.85
C TYR A 117 1.24 12.88 12.47
N TYR A 118 2.56 13.09 12.35
CA TYR A 118 3.48 12.03 11.98
C TYR A 118 4.80 12.13 12.75
N ALA A 119 5.41 10.97 12.94
CA ALA A 119 6.74 10.87 13.50
C ALA A 119 7.78 10.73 12.38
N ALA A 120 8.96 11.31 12.60
CA ALA A 120 10.12 11.17 11.74
C ALA A 120 11.32 10.63 12.52
N SER A 121 11.95 9.57 11.98
CA SER A 121 13.14 8.92 12.51
C SER A 121 13.07 8.53 13.99
N ASP A 122 11.86 8.24 14.49
CA ASP A 122 11.50 7.90 15.88
C ASP A 122 11.91 8.92 16.95
N THR A 123 12.29 10.12 16.54
CA THR A 123 12.78 11.17 17.46
C THR A 123 12.03 12.47 17.38
N ARG A 124 11.18 12.68 16.34
CA ARG A 124 10.52 13.96 16.11
C ARG A 124 9.05 13.77 15.76
N LEU A 125 8.23 14.66 16.27
CA LEU A 125 6.82 14.75 15.91
C LEU A 125 6.59 15.99 15.05
N HIS A 126 5.83 15.82 13.99
CA HIS A 126 5.47 16.86 13.04
C HIS A 126 3.98 16.87 12.78
N VAL A 127 3.50 17.98 12.26
CA VAL A 127 2.13 18.10 11.74
C VAL A 127 2.18 18.68 10.34
N ALA A 128 1.46 18.03 9.43
CA ALA A 128 1.18 18.57 8.09
C ALA A 128 -0.29 18.95 8.00
N SER A 129 -0.61 20.05 7.35
CA SER A 129 -1.99 20.49 7.12
C SER A 129 -2.33 20.44 5.63
N THR A 130 -3.59 20.09 5.35
CA THR A 130 -4.15 20.02 4.01
C THR A 130 -5.68 20.16 4.11
N THR A 131 -6.42 19.82 3.06
CA THR A 131 -7.87 19.74 3.10
C THR A 131 -8.37 18.39 2.58
N VAL A 132 -9.57 17.99 3.01
CA VAL A 132 -10.24 16.79 2.49
C VAL A 132 -10.33 16.81 0.96
N GLY A 133 -10.66 17.99 0.38
CA GLY A 133 -10.73 18.18 -1.06
C GLY A 133 -9.40 17.88 -1.77
N GLN A 134 -8.28 18.42 -1.25
CA GLN A 134 -6.96 18.18 -1.82
C GLN A 134 -6.54 16.70 -1.71
N LEU A 135 -6.85 16.04 -0.60
CA LEU A 135 -6.57 14.62 -0.43
C LEU A 135 -7.39 13.76 -1.39
N LEU A 136 -8.68 14.05 -1.57
CA LEU A 136 -9.53 13.36 -2.53
C LEU A 136 -9.08 13.62 -3.98
N ASP A 137 -8.69 14.84 -4.31
CA ASP A 137 -8.13 15.16 -5.62
C ASP A 137 -6.85 14.36 -5.89
N PHE A 138 -5.96 14.29 -4.93
CA PHE A 138 -4.76 13.46 -5.02
C PHE A 138 -5.13 11.97 -5.20
N ALA A 139 -6.11 11.46 -4.44
CA ALA A 139 -6.52 10.06 -4.51
C ALA A 139 -7.09 9.67 -5.88
N PHE A 140 -7.96 10.50 -6.45
CA PHE A 140 -8.74 10.14 -7.62
C PHE A 140 -8.20 10.67 -8.96
N LYS A 141 -7.42 11.75 -8.93
CA LYS A 141 -6.84 12.34 -10.15
C LYS A 141 -5.47 11.78 -10.49
N LYS A 142 -4.75 11.28 -9.51
CA LYS A 142 -3.46 10.66 -9.73
C LYS A 142 -3.62 9.20 -10.16
N ASN A 143 -2.84 8.80 -11.15
CA ASN A 143 -2.88 7.43 -11.64
C ASN A 143 -2.46 6.43 -10.55
N ALA A 144 -3.03 5.24 -10.59
CA ALA A 144 -2.59 4.12 -9.76
C ALA A 144 -1.16 3.69 -10.13
N ASP A 145 -0.47 3.05 -9.18
CA ASP A 145 0.87 2.54 -9.43
C ASP A 145 0.83 1.44 -10.52
N PRO A 146 1.58 1.60 -11.63
CA PRO A 146 1.64 0.60 -12.68
C PRO A 146 2.34 -0.70 -12.23
N LEU A 147 3.16 -0.64 -11.17
CA LEU A 147 3.88 -1.80 -10.62
C LEU A 147 3.00 -2.63 -9.67
N ARG A 148 1.81 -3.02 -10.13
CA ARG A 148 0.93 -3.91 -9.37
C ARG A 148 1.45 -5.34 -9.44
N SER A 149 1.39 -6.05 -8.32
CA SER A 149 1.86 -7.43 -8.20
C SER A 149 1.23 -8.41 -9.19
N ARG A 150 -0.02 -8.19 -9.59
CA ARG A 150 -0.69 -9.02 -10.60
C ARG A 150 0.11 -9.06 -11.90
N ASP A 151 0.54 -7.91 -12.40
CA ASP A 151 1.31 -7.83 -13.65
C ASP A 151 2.72 -8.40 -13.45
N CYS A 152 3.36 -8.16 -12.32
CA CYS A 152 4.66 -8.74 -11.98
C CYS A 152 4.60 -10.27 -11.87
N VAL A 153 3.56 -10.83 -11.26
CA VAL A 153 3.37 -12.28 -11.16
C VAL A 153 3.08 -12.87 -12.53
N ALA A 154 2.19 -12.26 -13.31
CA ALA A 154 1.86 -12.72 -14.67
C ALA A 154 3.10 -12.75 -15.58
N GLN A 155 3.95 -11.73 -15.54
CA GLN A 155 5.21 -11.69 -16.28
C GLN A 155 6.18 -12.79 -15.87
N ARG A 156 6.30 -13.06 -14.56
CA ARG A 156 7.16 -14.15 -14.06
C ARG A 156 6.65 -15.53 -14.45
N VAL A 157 5.34 -15.76 -14.36
CA VAL A 157 4.72 -17.02 -14.80
C VAL A 157 4.97 -17.23 -16.28
N ALA A 158 4.70 -16.23 -17.13
CA ALA A 158 4.95 -16.30 -18.56
C ALA A 158 6.42 -16.58 -18.89
N LEU A 159 7.37 -16.01 -18.13
CA LEU A 159 8.79 -16.28 -18.31
C LEU A 159 9.16 -17.73 -17.93
N ILE A 160 8.62 -18.24 -16.82
CA ILE A 160 8.83 -19.63 -16.39
C ILE A 160 8.29 -20.61 -17.44
N GLU A 161 7.07 -20.40 -17.93
CA GLU A 161 6.45 -21.22 -18.97
C GLU A 161 7.28 -21.22 -20.26
N LYS A 162 7.75 -20.04 -20.68
CA LYS A 162 8.65 -19.91 -21.84
C LYS A 162 9.96 -20.67 -21.66
N ASN A 163 10.57 -20.59 -20.49
CA ASN A 163 11.81 -21.29 -20.19
C ASN A 163 11.61 -22.80 -20.15
N GLN A 164 10.51 -23.29 -19.57
CA GLN A 164 10.18 -24.73 -19.59
C GLN A 164 9.93 -25.25 -20.99
N ALA A 165 9.20 -24.49 -21.81
CA ALA A 165 8.97 -24.87 -23.22
C ALA A 165 10.29 -24.95 -24.00
N TYR A 166 11.23 -24.03 -23.74
CA TYR A 166 12.56 -24.05 -24.35
C TYR A 166 13.39 -25.30 -23.94
N LEU A 167 13.42 -25.60 -22.63
CA LEU A 167 14.13 -26.79 -22.14
C LEU A 167 13.56 -28.10 -22.71
N ASN A 168 12.24 -28.25 -22.76
CA ASN A 168 11.57 -29.41 -23.33
C ASN A 168 11.83 -29.60 -24.83
N GLN A 169 12.25 -28.57 -25.56
CA GLN A 169 12.65 -28.64 -26.96
C GLN A 169 14.10 -29.12 -27.14
N GLN A 170 14.96 -28.91 -26.15
CA GLN A 170 16.35 -29.33 -26.18
C GLN A 170 16.53 -30.80 -25.77
N ASP A 171 15.59 -31.36 -25.02
CA ASP A 171 15.60 -32.76 -24.58
C ASP A 171 14.99 -33.73 -25.63
N ARG A 172 14.67 -33.24 -26.82
CA ARG A 172 14.20 -34.03 -27.98
C ARG A 172 15.24 -34.09 -29.07
#